data_283647182ac7f2779912ee6bb55320e8
#
_entry.id   283647182ac7f2779912ee6bb55320e8
#
_cell.length_a   1.000
_cell.length_b   1.000
_cell.length_c   1.000
_cell.angle_alpha   90.00
_cell.angle_beta   90.00
_cell.angle_gamma   90.00
#
_symmetry.space_group_name_H-M   'P 1'
#
loop_
_entity.id
_entity.type
_entity.pdbx_description
1 polymer ?
#
loop_
_entity_poly.entity_id
_entity_poly.type
_entity_poly.pdbx_seq_one_letter_code
_entity_poly.pdbx_strand_id
1 'polypeptide(L)'
;MPLLEARSLARSFGSTRALADLTLEIDAGEIVALMGANGAGKSTFVKIVSGVLAADAGRVAFKGRPYAPRTPAEAAAAGVVTVHQSTDLVGIPGLSVADALLLNRFVDRRSPFFVSHRSVRREAEAMLREAGITLDVERDFADLAAADRQLVAIARALAHRAELLILDEPTASLAAGESQRLYATLHALRRRGLAILYISHRMADLETLADRVVLLRGGRAVADYARPVDFDAAIETMIGRPLASARPDARRLTHEPVLELVGARLLPGRRAFDLTVHRGEVVAITGVLGAGKSRLLSALFGAARLAGGTMRLAGRPYRPASPREAIDAGVAMAGEDRHRSSLMPPGWPGESIAATISLPHLARWYPSGLVTAGKETARATAAIARLGIRAGGPAASVWTLSGGNQQKVVLARWEAEPGTLLLLDEPFQGIDVGARRDLIAAIRSQAARATLIATSDPEEAIEVADRVLVLEQHTLRDTHAQEQAA
;
A
#
# COMPACT_ATOMS: atom_id res chain seq x y z
N MET A 1 -8.90 -2.72 33.36
CA MET A 1 -9.33 -4.02 32.80
C MET A 1 -9.45 -3.80 31.29
N PRO A 2 -8.76 -4.57 30.46
CA PRO A 2 -8.80 -4.36 29.02
C PRO A 2 -10.21 -4.49 28.48
N LEU A 3 -10.52 -3.71 27.44
CA LEU A 3 -11.79 -3.80 26.71
C LEU A 3 -11.87 -5.10 25.91
N LEU A 4 -10.79 -5.43 25.17
CA LEU A 4 -10.62 -6.71 24.48
C LEU A 4 -9.37 -7.40 25.01
N GLU A 5 -9.48 -8.69 25.31
CA GLU A 5 -8.37 -9.54 25.72
C GLU A 5 -8.40 -10.83 24.89
N ALA A 6 -7.36 -11.06 24.11
CA ALA A 6 -7.10 -12.30 23.39
C ALA A 6 -5.94 -13.03 24.05
N ARG A 7 -6.10 -14.32 24.39
CA ARG A 7 -5.06 -15.13 25.03
C ARG A 7 -4.82 -16.42 24.26
N SER A 8 -3.57 -16.62 23.88
CA SER A 8 -3.07 -17.84 23.24
C SER A 8 -3.90 -18.31 22.05
N LEU A 9 -4.36 -17.34 21.21
CA LEU A 9 -5.18 -17.68 20.04
C LEU A 9 -4.37 -18.45 19.01
N ALA A 10 -4.95 -19.56 18.54
CA ALA A 10 -4.40 -20.36 17.45
C ALA A 10 -5.45 -20.59 16.35
N ARG A 11 -4.99 -20.58 15.09
CA ARG A 11 -5.81 -20.92 13.93
C ARG A 11 -4.95 -21.47 12.81
N SER A 12 -5.36 -22.60 12.21
CA SER A 12 -4.68 -23.26 11.10
C SER A 12 -5.60 -23.41 9.89
N PHE A 13 -5.04 -23.36 8.70
CA PHE A 13 -5.70 -23.65 7.43
C PHE A 13 -4.88 -24.73 6.71
N GLY A 14 -5.36 -25.96 6.77
CA GLY A 14 -4.59 -27.12 6.30
C GLY A 14 -3.25 -27.22 7.06
N SER A 15 -2.14 -27.21 6.33
CA SER A 15 -0.80 -27.24 6.93
C SER A 15 -0.27 -25.86 7.38
N THR A 16 -0.96 -24.78 7.06
CA THR A 16 -0.51 -23.42 7.38
C THR A 16 -1.09 -22.96 8.71
N ARG A 17 -0.22 -22.70 9.68
CA ARG A 17 -0.60 -22.15 10.99
C ARG A 17 -0.63 -20.63 10.92
N ALA A 18 -1.81 -20.06 10.70
CA ALA A 18 -1.98 -18.61 10.53
C ALA A 18 -1.88 -17.83 11.84
N LEU A 19 -2.38 -18.39 12.94
CA LEU A 19 -2.11 -17.92 14.31
C LEU A 19 -1.53 -19.09 15.11
N ALA A 20 -0.44 -18.83 15.80
CA ALA A 20 0.31 -19.87 16.53
C ALA A 20 0.14 -19.78 18.06
N ASP A 21 0.03 -18.58 18.59
CA ASP A 21 -0.12 -18.29 20.03
C ASP A 21 -0.20 -16.76 20.17
N LEU A 22 -1.29 -16.18 19.68
CA LEU A 22 -1.47 -14.73 19.72
C LEU A 22 -2.08 -14.31 21.05
N THR A 23 -1.36 -13.46 21.79
CA THR A 23 -1.87 -12.77 22.97
C THR A 23 -1.82 -11.27 22.71
N LEU A 24 -2.95 -10.59 22.92
CA LEU A 24 -3.13 -9.16 22.66
C LEU A 24 -4.23 -8.61 23.58
N GLU A 25 -3.99 -7.42 24.13
CA GLU A 25 -4.97 -6.68 24.92
C GLU A 25 -5.19 -5.30 24.27
N ILE A 26 -6.41 -4.75 24.38
CA ILE A 26 -6.77 -3.42 23.93
C ILE A 26 -7.59 -2.75 25.03
N ASP A 27 -7.17 -1.55 25.44
CA ASP A 27 -7.88 -0.77 26.45
C ASP A 27 -8.95 0.14 25.81
N ALA A 28 -9.93 0.57 26.61
CA ALA A 28 -10.93 1.52 26.16
C ALA A 28 -10.28 2.88 25.85
N GLY A 29 -10.63 3.47 24.71
CA GLY A 29 -10.06 4.75 24.28
C GLY A 29 -8.60 4.67 23.86
N GLU A 30 -8.10 3.49 23.53
CA GLU A 30 -6.75 3.25 23.01
C GLU A 30 -6.78 3.01 21.50
N ILE A 31 -5.79 3.55 20.77
CA ILE A 31 -5.51 3.18 19.38
C ILE A 31 -4.33 2.21 19.37
N VAL A 32 -4.63 0.93 19.19
CA VAL A 32 -3.61 -0.11 19.01
C VAL A 32 -3.40 -0.34 17.53
N ALA A 33 -2.19 -0.12 17.05
CA ALA A 33 -1.80 -0.47 15.70
C ALA A 33 -1.29 -1.92 15.66
N LEU A 34 -1.80 -2.71 14.72
CA LEU A 34 -1.36 -4.07 14.47
C LEU A 34 -0.52 -4.10 13.21
N MET A 35 0.79 -4.27 13.39
CA MET A 35 1.79 -4.30 12.33
C MET A 35 2.28 -5.74 12.08
N GLY A 36 2.80 -6.02 10.91
CA GLY A 36 3.39 -7.31 10.55
C GLY A 36 3.32 -7.58 9.06
N ALA A 37 4.18 -8.46 8.58
CA ALA A 37 4.26 -8.87 7.19
C ALA A 37 2.96 -9.47 6.65
N ASN A 38 2.88 -9.57 5.33
CA ASN A 38 1.81 -10.33 4.68
C ASN A 38 1.89 -11.80 5.10
N GLY A 39 0.77 -12.35 5.57
CA GLY A 39 0.74 -13.70 6.13
C GLY A 39 1.10 -13.81 7.61
N ALA A 40 1.41 -12.71 8.32
CA ALA A 40 1.71 -12.72 9.75
C ALA A 40 0.53 -13.11 10.66
N GLY A 41 -0.71 -13.14 10.13
CA GLY A 41 -1.91 -13.53 10.87
C GLY A 41 -2.88 -12.39 11.19
N LYS A 42 -2.58 -11.13 10.80
CA LYS A 42 -3.42 -9.94 11.07
C LYS A 42 -4.87 -10.14 10.66
N SER A 43 -5.11 -10.43 9.38
CA SER A 43 -6.47 -10.62 8.86
C SER A 43 -7.17 -11.86 9.46
N THR A 44 -6.42 -12.88 9.90
CA THR A 44 -6.99 -14.03 10.61
C THR A 44 -7.49 -13.63 11.99
N PHE A 45 -6.71 -12.84 12.72
CA PHE A 45 -7.11 -12.28 14.01
C PHE A 45 -8.37 -11.41 13.88
N VAL A 46 -8.38 -10.49 12.91
CA VAL A 46 -9.58 -9.67 12.62
C VAL A 46 -10.81 -10.53 12.34
N LYS A 47 -10.69 -11.56 11.49
CA LYS A 47 -11.80 -12.47 11.15
C LYS A 47 -12.31 -13.24 12.37
N ILE A 48 -11.45 -13.57 13.34
CA ILE A 48 -11.87 -14.22 14.59
C ILE A 48 -12.64 -13.21 15.45
N VAL A 49 -12.09 -12.03 15.67
CA VAL A 49 -12.70 -11.02 16.53
C VAL A 49 -14.01 -10.47 15.92
N SER A 50 -14.09 -10.42 14.58
CA SER A 50 -15.31 -10.00 13.87
C SER A 50 -16.35 -11.12 13.67
N GLY A 51 -16.12 -12.33 14.17
CA GLY A 51 -17.09 -13.43 14.07
C GLY A 51 -17.19 -14.09 12.70
N VAL A 52 -16.22 -13.86 11.80
CA VAL A 52 -16.15 -14.52 10.48
C VAL A 52 -15.51 -15.90 10.60
N LEU A 53 -14.58 -16.07 11.55
CA LEU A 53 -13.87 -17.33 11.80
C LEU A 53 -13.90 -17.67 13.29
N ALA A 54 -13.95 -18.97 13.62
CA ALA A 54 -13.68 -19.44 14.98
C ALA A 54 -12.17 -19.66 15.17
N ALA A 55 -11.65 -19.48 16.39
CA ALA A 55 -10.32 -19.92 16.76
C ALA A 55 -10.30 -21.44 16.97
N ASP A 56 -9.16 -22.08 16.68
CA ASP A 56 -8.97 -23.51 16.96
C ASP A 56 -8.63 -23.74 18.47
N ALA A 57 -7.91 -22.76 19.06
CA ALA A 57 -7.54 -22.78 20.48
C ALA A 57 -7.38 -21.33 21.01
N GLY A 58 -7.31 -21.23 22.35
CA GLY A 58 -7.23 -19.95 23.03
C GLY A 58 -8.61 -19.39 23.39
N ARG A 59 -8.64 -18.15 23.87
CA ARG A 59 -9.88 -17.48 24.26
C ARG A 59 -9.82 -15.99 23.97
N VAL A 60 -10.98 -15.40 23.72
CA VAL A 60 -11.17 -13.95 23.67
C VAL A 60 -12.17 -13.55 24.74
N ALA A 61 -11.90 -12.48 25.44
CA ALA A 61 -12.84 -11.82 26.35
C ALA A 61 -13.07 -10.37 25.85
N PHE A 62 -14.30 -9.91 25.95
CA PHE A 62 -14.69 -8.54 25.68
C PHE A 62 -15.44 -8.00 26.90
N LYS A 63 -14.96 -6.87 27.46
CA LYS A 63 -15.47 -6.31 28.73
C LYS A 63 -15.44 -7.32 29.88
N GLY A 64 -14.39 -8.14 29.94
CA GLY A 64 -14.23 -9.18 30.94
C GLY A 64 -15.16 -10.39 30.82
N ARG A 65 -15.98 -10.48 29.76
CA ARG A 65 -16.87 -11.61 29.49
C ARG A 65 -16.33 -12.46 28.35
N PRO A 66 -16.54 -13.79 28.36
CA PRO A 66 -16.19 -14.63 27.23
C PRO A 66 -16.83 -14.12 25.94
N TYR A 67 -16.02 -14.02 24.88
CA TYR A 67 -16.42 -13.45 23.60
C TYR A 67 -16.05 -14.40 22.46
N ALA A 68 -17.06 -14.96 21.80
CA ALA A 68 -16.89 -15.91 20.70
C ALA A 68 -18.03 -15.73 19.68
N PRO A 69 -18.08 -14.62 18.94
CA PRO A 69 -19.13 -14.36 17.96
C PRO A 69 -19.02 -15.35 16.81
N ARG A 70 -20.17 -15.79 16.29
CA ARG A 70 -20.27 -16.70 15.14
C ARG A 70 -20.59 -15.98 13.83
N THR A 71 -20.98 -14.71 13.94
CA THR A 71 -21.31 -13.85 12.79
C THR A 71 -20.87 -12.41 13.06
N PRO A 72 -20.63 -11.63 12.00
CA PRO A 72 -20.34 -10.20 12.15
C PRO A 72 -21.49 -9.42 12.81
N ALA A 73 -22.73 -9.88 12.65
CA ALA A 73 -23.88 -9.27 13.32
C ALA A 73 -23.84 -9.47 14.85
N GLU A 74 -23.42 -10.65 15.33
CA GLU A 74 -23.20 -10.89 16.75
C GLU A 74 -22.06 -10.04 17.31
N ALA A 75 -20.95 -9.89 16.55
CA ALA A 75 -19.84 -9.04 16.93
C ALA A 75 -20.29 -7.56 17.04
N ALA A 76 -21.02 -7.06 16.06
CA ALA A 76 -21.55 -5.69 16.05
C ALA A 76 -22.55 -5.48 17.22
N ALA A 77 -23.42 -6.43 17.50
CA ALA A 77 -24.35 -6.38 18.64
C ALA A 77 -23.62 -6.34 20.00
N ALA A 78 -22.44 -6.95 20.09
CA ALA A 78 -21.58 -6.89 21.27
C ALA A 78 -20.77 -5.57 21.38
N GLY A 79 -20.72 -4.75 20.32
CA GLY A 79 -19.99 -3.50 20.27
C GLY A 79 -18.63 -3.57 19.52
N VAL A 80 -18.37 -4.65 18.77
CA VAL A 80 -17.17 -4.80 17.94
C VAL A 80 -17.55 -4.68 16.47
N VAL A 81 -17.09 -3.64 15.80
CA VAL A 81 -17.42 -3.36 14.38
C VAL A 81 -16.16 -3.27 13.56
N THR A 82 -16.17 -3.92 12.40
CA THR A 82 -15.04 -3.92 11.44
C THR A 82 -15.40 -3.14 10.20
N VAL A 83 -14.49 -2.26 9.78
CA VAL A 83 -14.51 -1.57 8.49
C VAL A 83 -13.37 -2.14 7.65
N HIS A 84 -13.73 -2.81 6.57
CA HIS A 84 -12.77 -3.46 5.66
C HIS A 84 -12.16 -2.47 4.68
N GLN A 85 -11.04 -2.87 4.07
CA GLN A 85 -10.26 -2.10 3.09
C GLN A 85 -11.09 -1.64 1.89
N SER A 86 -12.00 -2.47 1.36
CA SER A 86 -12.88 -2.10 0.25
C SER A 86 -14.12 -1.38 0.77
N THR A 87 -14.16 -0.07 0.58
CA THR A 87 -15.34 0.76 0.87
C THR A 87 -16.36 0.76 -0.27
N ASP A 88 -16.05 0.15 -1.41
CA ASP A 88 -16.96 0.06 -2.56
C ASP A 88 -18.23 -0.73 -2.24
N LEU A 89 -18.16 -1.61 -1.23
CA LEU A 89 -19.32 -2.37 -0.71
C LEU A 89 -20.17 -1.59 0.30
N VAL A 90 -19.76 -0.38 0.70
CA VAL A 90 -20.46 0.41 1.71
C VAL A 90 -21.70 1.10 1.14
N GLY A 91 -21.71 1.41 -0.16
CA GLY A 91 -22.85 2.03 -0.86
C GLY A 91 -23.03 1.44 -2.26
N ILE A 92 -24.24 1.57 -2.77
CA ILE A 92 -24.63 1.20 -4.13
C ILE A 92 -24.62 2.46 -4.98
N PRO A 93 -24.01 2.48 -6.18
CA PRO A 93 -24.09 3.64 -7.09
C PRO A 93 -25.55 4.05 -7.34
N GLY A 94 -25.83 5.35 -7.31
CA GLY A 94 -27.16 5.89 -7.43
C GLY A 94 -27.96 6.00 -6.12
N LEU A 95 -27.33 5.61 -4.98
CA LEU A 95 -27.87 5.90 -3.64
C LEU A 95 -27.17 7.11 -3.02
N SER A 96 -27.94 7.90 -2.26
CA SER A 96 -27.39 9.01 -1.50
C SER A 96 -26.52 8.54 -0.31
N VAL A 97 -25.71 9.44 0.23
CA VAL A 97 -24.99 9.21 1.50
C VAL A 97 -25.96 8.82 2.62
N ALA A 98 -27.14 9.44 2.66
CA ALA A 98 -28.18 9.11 3.65
C ALA A 98 -28.65 7.66 3.51
N ASP A 99 -28.89 7.20 2.28
CA ASP A 99 -29.30 5.83 2.01
C ASP A 99 -28.19 4.83 2.39
N ALA A 100 -26.92 5.14 2.07
CA ALA A 100 -25.77 4.33 2.42
C ALA A 100 -25.58 4.19 3.93
N LEU A 101 -25.80 5.27 4.70
CA LEU A 101 -25.74 5.25 6.17
C LEU A 101 -26.83 4.38 6.79
N LEU A 102 -28.03 4.41 6.23
CA LEU A 102 -29.22 3.75 6.77
C LEU A 102 -29.58 2.45 6.06
N LEU A 103 -28.68 1.92 5.20
CA LEU A 103 -28.94 0.73 4.38
C LEU A 103 -29.43 -0.45 5.21
N ASN A 104 -28.85 -0.70 6.38
CA ASN A 104 -29.24 -1.79 7.27
C ASN A 104 -30.67 -1.63 7.80
N ARG A 105 -31.14 -0.38 7.97
CA ARG A 105 -32.52 -0.11 8.40
C ARG A 105 -33.54 -0.54 7.35
N PHE A 106 -33.23 -0.38 6.06
CA PHE A 106 -34.16 -0.78 4.99
C PHE A 106 -34.31 -2.30 4.86
N VAL A 107 -33.34 -3.05 5.38
CA VAL A 107 -33.35 -4.53 5.35
C VAL A 107 -33.94 -5.13 6.64
N ASP A 108 -34.03 -4.35 7.72
CA ASP A 108 -34.60 -4.84 8.99
C ASP A 108 -36.11 -5.03 8.89
N ARG A 109 -36.59 -6.24 9.23
CA ARG A 109 -38.02 -6.58 9.27
C ARG A 109 -38.85 -5.72 10.23
N ARG A 110 -38.20 -4.98 11.13
CA ARG A 110 -38.85 -4.04 12.07
C ARG A 110 -38.99 -2.62 11.50
N SER A 111 -38.49 -2.36 10.31
CA SER A 111 -38.60 -1.05 9.68
C SER A 111 -40.04 -0.73 9.33
N PRO A 112 -40.47 0.55 9.51
CA PRO A 112 -41.81 0.97 9.13
C PRO A 112 -42.00 0.76 7.64
N PHE A 113 -43.24 0.38 7.24
CA PHE A 113 -43.57 0.16 5.84
C PHE A 113 -43.45 1.44 4.98
N PHE A 114 -43.63 2.58 5.60
CA PHE A 114 -43.41 3.90 4.98
C PHE A 114 -42.21 4.59 5.62
N VAL A 115 -41.20 4.89 4.82
CA VAL A 115 -40.02 5.67 5.22
C VAL A 115 -40.02 7.00 4.46
N SER A 116 -40.11 8.13 5.17
CA SER A 116 -40.10 9.43 4.51
C SER A 116 -38.63 9.88 4.27
N HIS A 117 -38.37 10.47 3.10
CA HIS A 117 -37.06 11.07 2.78
C HIS A 117 -36.58 12.06 3.84
N ARG A 118 -37.47 12.84 4.42
CA ARG A 118 -37.15 13.81 5.48
C ARG A 118 -36.65 13.10 6.76
N SER A 119 -37.22 11.93 7.08
CA SER A 119 -36.78 11.14 8.24
C SER A 119 -35.38 10.54 8.00
N VAL A 120 -35.17 9.95 6.83
CA VAL A 120 -33.88 9.37 6.43
C VAL A 120 -32.77 10.42 6.48
N ARG A 121 -33.01 11.59 5.85
CA ARG A 121 -32.07 12.70 5.87
C ARG A 121 -31.71 13.15 7.29
N ARG A 122 -32.74 13.42 8.13
CA ARG A 122 -32.54 13.91 9.51
C ARG A 122 -31.73 12.91 10.36
N GLU A 123 -31.99 11.62 10.20
CA GLU A 123 -31.30 10.56 10.90
C GLU A 123 -29.85 10.44 10.42
N ALA A 124 -29.60 10.49 9.11
CA ALA A 124 -28.26 10.49 8.53
C ALA A 124 -27.43 11.70 8.98
N GLU A 125 -28.03 12.90 8.99
CA GLU A 125 -27.39 14.11 9.51
C GLU A 125 -27.05 13.99 11.01
N ALA A 126 -27.88 13.30 11.78
CA ALA A 126 -27.61 13.03 13.19
C ALA A 126 -26.44 12.07 13.36
N MET A 127 -26.38 10.98 12.57
CA MET A 127 -25.26 10.02 12.59
C MET A 127 -23.93 10.69 12.23
N LEU A 128 -23.90 11.49 11.18
CA LEU A 128 -22.68 12.22 10.78
C LEU A 128 -22.24 13.22 11.86
N ARG A 129 -23.18 13.96 12.44
CA ARG A 129 -22.90 14.89 13.55
C ARG A 129 -22.34 14.17 14.77
N GLU A 130 -22.92 13.03 15.12
CA GLU A 130 -22.42 12.21 16.22
C GLU A 130 -20.99 11.71 15.95
N ALA A 131 -20.69 11.36 14.71
CA ALA A 131 -19.33 10.98 14.29
C ALA A 131 -18.37 12.20 14.20
N GLY A 132 -18.86 13.44 14.26
CA GLY A 132 -18.04 14.64 14.02
C GLY A 132 -17.66 14.82 12.56
N ILE A 133 -18.46 14.28 11.63
CA ILE A 133 -18.20 14.28 10.19
C ILE A 133 -19.13 15.27 9.51
N THR A 134 -18.57 16.11 8.63
CA THR A 134 -19.34 17.07 7.82
C THR A 134 -19.36 16.58 6.38
N LEU A 135 -20.51 16.06 5.93
CA LEU A 135 -20.77 15.63 4.56
C LEU A 135 -22.21 15.97 4.19
N ASP A 136 -22.43 16.24 2.90
CA ASP A 136 -23.76 16.39 2.35
C ASP A 136 -24.44 15.02 2.21
N VAL A 137 -25.52 14.82 2.93
CA VAL A 137 -26.25 13.53 2.97
C VAL A 137 -27.05 13.24 1.70
N GLU A 138 -27.31 14.25 0.86
CA GLU A 138 -28.04 14.11 -0.41
C GLU A 138 -27.12 13.79 -1.59
N ARG A 139 -25.79 13.93 -1.40
CA ARG A 139 -24.82 13.63 -2.45
C ARG A 139 -24.83 12.15 -2.81
N ASP A 140 -24.66 11.82 -4.11
CA ASP A 140 -24.51 10.44 -4.55
C ASP A 140 -23.25 9.83 -3.93
N PHE A 141 -23.37 8.62 -3.37
CA PHE A 141 -22.25 7.91 -2.74
C PHE A 141 -21.14 7.61 -3.75
N ALA A 142 -21.48 7.39 -5.02
CA ALA A 142 -20.50 7.12 -6.08
C ALA A 142 -19.59 8.33 -6.37
N ASP A 143 -20.10 9.57 -6.13
CA ASP A 143 -19.36 10.82 -6.37
C ASP A 143 -18.46 11.21 -5.19
N LEU A 144 -18.45 10.44 -4.12
CA LEU A 144 -17.59 10.71 -2.97
C LEU A 144 -16.12 10.37 -3.28
N ALA A 145 -15.23 11.19 -2.76
CA ALA A 145 -13.80 10.82 -2.66
C ALA A 145 -13.61 9.59 -1.75
N ALA A 146 -12.52 8.87 -1.93
CA ALA A 146 -12.24 7.65 -1.16
C ALA A 146 -12.25 7.90 0.36
N ALA A 147 -11.69 9.04 0.81
CA ALA A 147 -11.73 9.43 2.22
C ALA A 147 -13.16 9.65 2.75
N ASP A 148 -14.01 10.30 1.97
CA ASP A 148 -15.39 10.55 2.39
C ASP A 148 -16.18 9.24 2.47
N ARG A 149 -15.97 8.29 1.55
CA ARG A 149 -16.54 6.94 1.64
C ARG A 149 -16.09 6.22 2.92
N GLN A 150 -14.82 6.34 3.28
CA GLN A 150 -14.29 5.77 4.51
C GLN A 150 -14.93 6.38 5.76
N LEU A 151 -15.13 7.72 5.76
CA LEU A 151 -15.82 8.42 6.83
C LEU A 151 -17.29 8.00 6.97
N VAL A 152 -17.99 7.77 5.86
CA VAL A 152 -19.36 7.20 5.88
C VAL A 152 -19.37 5.80 6.47
N ALA A 153 -18.40 4.94 6.13
CA ALA A 153 -18.27 3.60 6.71
C ALA A 153 -18.05 3.65 8.23
N ILE A 154 -17.25 4.58 8.72
CA ILE A 154 -16.99 4.80 10.14
C ILE A 154 -18.27 5.32 10.83
N ALA A 155 -18.96 6.31 10.25
CA ALA A 155 -20.22 6.82 10.80
C ALA A 155 -21.26 5.70 10.93
N ARG A 156 -21.36 4.82 9.93
CA ARG A 156 -22.24 3.64 9.98
C ARG A 156 -21.85 2.66 11.08
N ALA A 157 -20.55 2.44 11.28
CA ALA A 157 -20.06 1.60 12.37
C ALA A 157 -20.44 2.14 13.76
N LEU A 158 -20.32 3.46 13.95
CA LEU A 158 -20.70 4.12 15.20
C LEU A 158 -22.18 4.02 15.51
N ALA A 159 -23.06 4.01 14.49
CA ALA A 159 -24.49 3.82 14.67
C ALA A 159 -24.85 2.46 15.33
N HIS A 160 -23.95 1.49 15.22
CA HIS A 160 -24.07 0.21 15.94
C HIS A 160 -23.54 0.27 17.39
N ARG A 161 -23.29 1.48 17.94
CA ARG A 161 -22.74 1.67 19.28
C ARG A 161 -21.42 0.94 19.47
N ALA A 162 -20.56 1.03 18.45
CA ALA A 162 -19.23 0.43 18.51
C ALA A 162 -18.45 0.94 19.74
N GLU A 163 -17.85 0.03 20.49
CA GLU A 163 -16.91 0.30 21.57
C GLU A 163 -15.49 -0.06 21.14
N LEU A 164 -15.36 -1.04 20.22
CA LEU A 164 -14.13 -1.36 19.49
C LEU A 164 -14.39 -1.24 17.99
N LEU A 165 -13.64 -0.35 17.34
CA LEU A 165 -13.63 -0.19 15.89
C LEU A 165 -12.37 -0.83 15.31
N ILE A 166 -12.53 -1.78 14.40
CA ILE A 166 -11.43 -2.42 13.69
C ILE A 166 -11.35 -1.80 12.29
N LEU A 167 -10.20 -1.25 11.94
CA LEU A 167 -9.92 -0.63 10.65
C LEU A 167 -8.82 -1.43 9.93
N ASP A 168 -9.16 -2.06 8.82
CA ASP A 168 -8.22 -2.88 8.04
C ASP A 168 -7.77 -2.10 6.80
N GLU A 169 -6.53 -1.57 6.85
CA GLU A 169 -5.88 -0.75 5.83
C GLU A 169 -6.72 0.44 5.31
N PRO A 170 -7.28 1.28 6.20
CA PRO A 170 -8.27 2.28 5.79
C PRO A 170 -7.68 3.42 4.94
N THR A 171 -6.36 3.55 4.85
CA THR A 171 -5.65 4.61 4.10
C THR A 171 -5.00 4.11 2.81
N ALA A 172 -5.13 2.83 2.47
CA ALA A 172 -4.45 2.23 1.33
C ALA A 172 -4.74 2.94 -0.01
N SER A 173 -5.93 3.51 -0.17
CA SER A 173 -6.37 4.24 -1.38
C SER A 173 -6.46 5.76 -1.20
N LEU A 174 -5.99 6.31 -0.07
CA LEU A 174 -6.13 7.73 0.26
C LEU A 174 -4.87 8.53 -0.09
N ALA A 175 -5.08 9.75 -0.62
CA ALA A 175 -4.01 10.74 -0.73
C ALA A 175 -3.60 11.27 0.65
N ALA A 176 -2.38 11.85 0.77
CA ALA A 176 -1.85 12.33 2.04
C ALA A 176 -2.76 13.34 2.77
N GLY A 177 -3.35 14.29 2.03
CA GLY A 177 -4.29 15.27 2.61
C GLY A 177 -5.61 14.66 3.07
N GLU A 178 -6.06 13.60 2.41
CA GLU A 178 -7.28 12.87 2.78
C GLU A 178 -7.08 12.05 4.05
N SER A 179 -5.91 11.42 4.20
CA SER A 179 -5.55 10.67 5.41
C SER A 179 -5.58 11.54 6.66
N GLN A 180 -5.17 12.82 6.58
CA GLN A 180 -5.19 13.74 7.72
C GLN A 180 -6.63 13.99 8.26
N ARG A 181 -7.62 14.08 7.38
CA ARG A 181 -9.03 14.21 7.81
C ARG A 181 -9.51 12.97 8.55
N LEU A 182 -9.13 11.79 8.05
CA LEU A 182 -9.44 10.52 8.70
C LEU A 182 -8.78 10.47 10.10
N TYR A 183 -7.48 10.81 10.21
CA TYR A 183 -6.77 10.81 11.48
C TYR A 183 -7.40 11.74 12.50
N ALA A 184 -7.76 12.97 12.10
CA ALA A 184 -8.44 13.92 12.99
C ALA A 184 -9.75 13.34 13.54
N THR A 185 -10.53 12.65 12.69
CA THR A 185 -11.77 11.98 13.10
C THR A 185 -11.50 10.85 14.09
N LEU A 186 -10.53 9.97 13.80
CA LEU A 186 -10.17 8.85 14.68
C LEU A 186 -9.69 9.33 16.06
N HIS A 187 -8.85 10.37 16.10
CA HIS A 187 -8.42 10.99 17.36
C HIS A 187 -9.60 11.59 18.15
N ALA A 188 -10.57 12.20 17.46
CA ALA A 188 -11.77 12.73 18.12
C ALA A 188 -12.61 11.60 18.73
N LEU A 189 -12.77 10.48 18.01
CA LEU A 189 -13.52 9.31 18.47
C LEU A 189 -12.82 8.61 19.64
N ARG A 190 -11.49 8.46 19.57
CA ARG A 190 -10.67 7.94 20.68
C ARG A 190 -10.88 8.75 21.97
N ARG A 191 -10.81 10.09 21.88
CA ARG A 191 -11.05 10.98 23.05
C ARG A 191 -12.44 10.79 23.66
N ARG A 192 -13.40 10.26 22.93
CA ARG A 192 -14.75 9.90 23.39
C ARG A 192 -14.83 8.50 23.97
N GLY A 193 -13.70 7.79 24.09
CA GLY A 193 -13.60 6.46 24.70
C GLY A 193 -13.69 5.29 23.71
N LEU A 194 -13.79 5.55 22.39
CA LEU A 194 -13.77 4.47 21.38
C LEU A 194 -12.37 3.84 21.33
N ALA A 195 -12.30 2.53 21.50
CA ALA A 195 -11.09 1.77 21.24
C ALA A 195 -10.96 1.50 19.74
N ILE A 196 -9.74 1.55 19.20
CA ILE A 196 -9.49 1.37 17.77
C ILE A 196 -8.36 0.36 17.59
N LEU A 197 -8.64 -0.72 16.85
CA LEU A 197 -7.61 -1.60 16.31
C LEU A 197 -7.33 -1.18 14.87
N TYR A 198 -6.15 -0.62 14.64
CA TYR A 198 -5.75 -0.07 13.36
C TYR A 198 -4.73 -0.99 12.69
N ILE A 199 -5.08 -1.53 11.53
CA ILE A 199 -4.18 -2.40 10.78
C ILE A 199 -3.65 -1.60 9.60
N SER A 200 -2.34 -1.42 9.57
CA SER A 200 -1.64 -0.76 8.48
C SER A 200 -0.20 -1.25 8.42
N HIS A 201 0.34 -1.26 7.21
CA HIS A 201 1.76 -1.40 6.96
C HIS A 201 2.44 -0.04 6.71
N ARG A 202 1.66 1.05 6.72
CA ARG A 202 2.15 2.42 6.44
C ARG A 202 2.64 3.07 7.73
N MET A 203 3.95 3.28 7.84
CA MET A 203 4.58 3.87 9.02
C MET A 203 3.98 5.23 9.41
N ALA A 204 3.66 6.08 8.41
CA ALA A 204 3.05 7.39 8.65
C ALA A 204 1.72 7.33 9.42
N ASP A 205 0.91 6.29 9.16
CA ASP A 205 -0.34 6.07 9.88
C ASP A 205 -0.05 5.73 11.34
N LEU A 206 0.93 4.85 11.56
CA LEU A 206 1.31 4.35 12.87
C LEU A 206 1.90 5.48 13.74
N GLU A 207 2.81 6.28 13.17
CA GLU A 207 3.40 7.45 13.84
C GLU A 207 2.35 8.48 14.26
N THR A 208 1.36 8.70 13.39
CA THR A 208 0.34 9.73 13.62
C THR A 208 -0.71 9.28 14.61
N LEU A 209 -1.19 8.03 14.46
CA LEU A 209 -2.40 7.55 15.14
C LEU A 209 -2.14 6.73 16.39
N ALA A 210 -1.15 5.80 16.35
CA ALA A 210 -1.06 4.74 17.34
C ALA A 210 -0.61 5.25 18.71
N ASP A 211 -1.27 4.81 19.75
CA ASP A 211 -0.79 4.92 21.13
C ASP A 211 0.20 3.80 21.42
N ARG A 212 -0.02 2.65 20.79
CA ARG A 212 0.79 1.45 20.95
C ARG A 212 0.81 0.67 19.63
N VAL A 213 1.96 0.08 19.32
CA VAL A 213 2.16 -0.75 18.12
C VAL A 213 2.49 -2.17 18.54
N VAL A 214 1.62 -3.11 18.16
CA VAL A 214 1.83 -4.54 18.37
C VAL A 214 2.30 -5.19 17.09
N LEU A 215 3.39 -5.91 17.15
CA LEU A 215 4.05 -6.50 16.00
C LEU A 215 3.77 -8.00 15.92
N LEU A 216 3.13 -8.41 14.81
CA LEU A 216 2.86 -9.82 14.52
C LEU A 216 3.91 -10.40 13.58
N ARG A 217 4.41 -11.60 13.94
CA ARG A 217 5.26 -12.42 13.09
C ARG A 217 4.98 -13.89 13.32
N GLY A 218 4.75 -14.66 12.24
CA GLY A 218 4.48 -16.10 12.33
C GLY A 218 3.29 -16.47 13.22
N GLY A 219 2.25 -15.64 13.24
CA GLY A 219 1.04 -15.85 14.04
C GLY A 219 1.20 -15.59 15.55
N ARG A 220 2.23 -14.85 15.97
CA ARG A 220 2.50 -14.47 17.36
C ARG A 220 2.73 -12.97 17.47
N ALA A 221 2.36 -12.37 18.59
CA ALA A 221 2.82 -11.04 18.97
C ALA A 221 4.28 -11.17 19.44
N VAL A 222 5.22 -10.56 18.71
CA VAL A 222 6.66 -10.67 18.99
C VAL A 222 7.22 -9.44 19.67
N ALA A 223 6.54 -8.31 19.56
CA ALA A 223 6.88 -7.07 20.27
C ALA A 223 5.64 -6.20 20.46
N ASP A 224 5.74 -5.29 21.44
CA ASP A 224 4.72 -4.35 21.85
C ASP A 224 5.42 -3.04 22.24
N TYR A 225 5.19 -1.99 21.45
CA TYR A 225 5.87 -0.70 21.60
C TYR A 225 4.86 0.38 22.00
N ALA A 226 5.04 0.92 23.20
CA ALA A 226 4.32 2.12 23.62
C ALA A 226 4.93 3.38 22.99
N ARG A 227 4.17 4.46 22.91
CA ARG A 227 4.62 5.75 22.38
C ARG A 227 5.65 6.42 23.34
N PRO A 228 6.76 7.00 22.85
CA PRO A 228 7.18 7.11 21.45
C PRO A 228 7.70 5.77 20.89
N VAL A 229 7.21 5.38 19.73
CA VAL A 229 7.58 4.10 19.08
C VAL A 229 8.94 4.26 18.41
N ASP A 230 9.87 3.38 18.73
CA ASP A 230 11.11 3.21 17.96
C ASP A 230 10.81 2.38 16.72
N PHE A 231 10.60 3.05 15.59
CA PHE A 231 10.22 2.40 14.34
C PHE A 231 11.35 1.61 13.71
N ASP A 232 12.61 2.00 13.93
CA ASP A 232 13.76 1.24 13.43
C ASP A 232 13.84 -0.11 14.15
N ALA A 233 13.72 -0.11 15.47
CA ALA A 233 13.64 -1.34 16.26
C ALA A 233 12.41 -2.19 15.92
N ALA A 234 11.27 -1.56 15.62
CA ALA A 234 10.05 -2.26 15.21
C ALA A 234 10.24 -2.96 13.86
N ILE A 235 10.87 -2.31 12.88
CA ILE A 235 11.20 -2.88 11.58
C ILE A 235 12.17 -4.07 11.73
N GLU A 236 13.26 -3.91 12.49
CA GLU A 236 14.21 -4.99 12.74
C GLU A 236 13.55 -6.20 13.41
N THR A 237 12.68 -5.96 14.38
CA THR A 237 11.93 -7.02 15.04
C THR A 237 10.96 -7.71 14.07
N MET A 238 10.30 -6.95 13.18
CA MET A 238 9.40 -7.47 12.15
C MET A 238 10.15 -8.40 11.18
N ILE A 239 11.34 -7.98 10.73
CA ILE A 239 12.18 -8.72 9.80
C ILE A 239 12.87 -9.90 10.49
N GLY A 240 13.14 -9.79 11.81
CA GLY A 240 13.80 -10.80 12.63
C GLY A 240 15.30 -10.85 12.46
N ARG A 241 15.89 -9.81 11.91
CA ARG A 241 17.35 -9.61 11.74
C ARG A 241 17.63 -8.10 11.66
N PRO A 242 18.83 -7.64 12.05
CA PRO A 242 19.22 -6.25 11.88
C PRO A 242 19.10 -5.79 10.43
N LEU A 243 18.66 -4.56 10.21
CA LEU A 243 18.56 -3.94 8.88
C LEU A 243 19.90 -4.02 8.13
N ALA A 244 21.01 -3.85 8.85
CA ALA A 244 22.36 -3.95 8.31
C ALA A 244 22.77 -5.36 7.84
N SER A 245 22.17 -6.43 8.39
CA SER A 245 22.51 -7.82 8.06
C SER A 245 21.61 -8.47 7.00
N ALA A 246 20.60 -7.73 6.54
CA ALA A 246 19.62 -8.22 5.57
C ALA A 246 20.11 -8.16 4.11
N ARG A 247 21.41 -8.32 3.86
CA ARG A 247 21.96 -8.32 2.50
C ARG A 247 21.58 -9.61 1.77
N PRO A 248 20.93 -9.53 0.60
CA PRO A 248 20.96 -10.61 -0.37
C PRO A 248 22.43 -10.91 -0.75
N ASP A 249 22.73 -12.14 -1.19
CA ASP A 249 24.08 -12.53 -1.59
C ASP A 249 24.81 -11.44 -2.35
N ALA A 250 25.96 -11.02 -1.83
CA ALA A 250 26.72 -9.89 -2.31
C ALA A 250 27.07 -10.08 -3.79
N ARG A 251 26.32 -9.43 -4.67
CA ARG A 251 26.74 -9.27 -6.06
C ARG A 251 28.05 -8.48 -6.07
N ARG A 252 28.96 -8.87 -6.96
CA ARG A 252 30.08 -8.00 -7.31
C ARG A 252 29.50 -6.78 -8.06
N LEU A 253 29.11 -5.76 -7.30
CA LEU A 253 28.69 -4.49 -7.87
C LEU A 253 29.90 -3.85 -8.57
N THR A 254 29.68 -3.35 -9.75
CA THR A 254 30.67 -2.51 -10.41
C THR A 254 30.68 -1.15 -9.72
N HIS A 255 31.84 -0.53 -9.58
CA HIS A 255 31.93 0.85 -9.06
C HIS A 255 31.64 1.91 -10.12
N GLU A 256 31.04 1.53 -11.27
CA GLU A 256 30.69 2.45 -12.35
C GLU A 256 29.41 3.22 -11.99
N PRO A 257 29.49 4.53 -11.75
CA PRO A 257 28.30 5.33 -11.42
C PRO A 257 27.40 5.46 -12.65
N VAL A 258 26.12 5.15 -12.47
CA VAL A 258 25.09 5.29 -13.52
C VAL A 258 24.26 6.53 -13.27
N LEU A 259 23.80 6.75 -12.04
CA LEU A 259 23.09 7.95 -11.64
C LEU A 259 23.87 8.67 -10.54
N GLU A 260 24.09 9.96 -10.72
CA GLU A 260 24.69 10.82 -9.71
C GLU A 260 23.83 12.06 -9.50
N LEU A 261 23.42 12.28 -8.26
CA LEU A 261 22.77 13.51 -7.82
C LEU A 261 23.73 14.22 -6.87
N VAL A 262 23.99 15.49 -7.10
CA VAL A 262 24.85 16.31 -6.24
C VAL A 262 24.09 17.55 -5.80
N GLY A 263 23.96 17.72 -4.49
CA GLY A 263 23.25 18.83 -3.89
C GLY A 263 21.77 18.87 -4.27
N ALA A 264 21.15 17.71 -4.54
CA ALA A 264 19.77 17.62 -5.00
C ALA A 264 18.79 18.11 -3.94
N ARG A 265 17.79 18.90 -4.35
CA ARG A 265 16.69 19.37 -3.51
C ARG A 265 15.37 19.05 -4.17
N LEU A 266 14.50 18.33 -3.48
CA LEU A 266 13.17 17.97 -4.01
C LEU A 266 12.20 19.15 -3.97
N LEU A 267 12.31 20.01 -2.98
CA LEU A 267 11.46 21.19 -2.79
C LEU A 267 12.31 22.42 -2.38
N PRO A 268 11.86 23.65 -2.68
CA PRO A 268 12.49 24.85 -2.16
C PRO A 268 12.56 24.84 -0.62
N GLY A 269 13.67 25.31 -0.06
CA GLY A 269 13.88 25.40 1.39
C GLY A 269 14.18 24.07 2.09
N ARG A 270 14.21 22.93 1.38
CA ARG A 270 14.58 21.62 1.96
C ARG A 270 16.10 21.41 1.88
N ARG A 271 16.60 20.53 2.74
CA ARG A 271 18.03 20.17 2.76
C ARG A 271 18.43 19.49 1.45
N ALA A 272 19.63 19.79 1.00
CA ALA A 272 20.24 19.12 -0.13
C ALA A 272 20.74 17.73 0.29
N PHE A 273 20.77 16.80 -0.67
CA PHE A 273 21.34 15.46 -0.48
C PHE A 273 22.05 15.02 -1.76
N ASP A 274 22.94 14.07 -1.60
CA ASP A 274 23.65 13.41 -2.68
C ASP A 274 23.15 11.97 -2.80
N LEU A 275 23.18 11.42 -4.02
CA LEU A 275 22.83 10.04 -4.29
C LEU A 275 23.64 9.54 -5.48
N THR A 276 24.33 8.41 -5.30
CA THR A 276 24.97 7.69 -6.39
C THR A 276 24.41 6.30 -6.49
N VAL A 277 24.04 5.86 -7.68
CA VAL A 277 23.59 4.50 -7.99
C VAL A 277 24.51 3.91 -9.06
N HIS A 278 25.00 2.69 -8.81
CA HIS A 278 25.98 2.05 -9.67
C HIS A 278 25.33 1.06 -10.65
N ARG A 279 26.10 0.67 -11.67
CA ARG A 279 25.64 -0.33 -12.66
C ARG A 279 25.34 -1.66 -12.00
N GLY A 280 24.16 -2.21 -12.28
CA GLY A 280 23.66 -3.46 -11.69
C GLY A 280 23.20 -3.34 -10.25
N GLU A 281 23.35 -2.16 -9.61
CA GLU A 281 22.90 -1.95 -8.24
C GLU A 281 21.38 -1.75 -8.21
N VAL A 282 20.74 -2.38 -7.22
CA VAL A 282 19.35 -2.15 -6.86
C VAL A 282 19.33 -1.35 -5.55
N VAL A 283 18.94 -0.10 -5.61
CA VAL A 283 18.79 0.78 -4.45
C VAL A 283 17.31 0.93 -4.13
N ALA A 284 16.90 0.66 -2.91
CA ALA A 284 15.56 0.96 -2.45
C ALA A 284 15.54 2.23 -1.60
N ILE A 285 14.53 3.07 -1.81
CA ILE A 285 14.24 4.24 -1.01
C ILE A 285 12.94 3.96 -0.26
N THR A 286 13.01 3.88 1.06
CA THR A 286 11.87 3.77 1.94
C THR A 286 11.63 5.09 2.69
N GLY A 287 10.56 5.18 3.43
CA GLY A 287 10.20 6.35 4.22
C GLY A 287 8.70 6.60 4.24
N VAL A 288 8.29 7.51 5.11
CA VAL A 288 6.87 7.84 5.32
C VAL A 288 6.18 8.34 4.05
N LEU A 289 4.87 8.18 4.02
CA LEU A 289 4.06 8.72 2.92
C LEU A 289 4.22 10.25 2.86
N GLY A 290 4.39 10.78 1.65
CA GLY A 290 4.63 12.22 1.46
C GLY A 290 6.06 12.66 1.70
N ALA A 291 6.99 11.75 2.06
CA ALA A 291 8.40 12.05 2.20
C ALA A 291 9.06 12.53 0.89
N GLY A 292 8.42 12.27 -0.26
CA GLY A 292 8.88 12.72 -1.57
C GLY A 292 9.49 11.63 -2.46
N LYS A 293 9.31 10.34 -2.12
CA LYS A 293 9.81 9.19 -2.91
C LYS A 293 9.37 9.27 -4.37
N SER A 294 8.07 9.26 -4.63
CA SER A 294 7.49 9.36 -5.98
C SER A 294 7.88 10.67 -6.68
N ARG A 295 8.08 11.77 -5.92
CA ARG A 295 8.55 13.03 -6.48
C ARG A 295 9.99 12.93 -6.97
N LEU A 296 10.87 12.25 -6.25
CA LEU A 296 12.24 12.00 -6.69
C LEU A 296 12.24 11.19 -8.00
N LEU A 297 11.51 10.06 -8.04
CA LEU A 297 11.41 9.25 -9.25
C LEU A 297 10.82 10.05 -10.42
N SER A 298 9.77 10.84 -10.18
CA SER A 298 9.18 11.73 -11.19
C SER A 298 10.17 12.79 -11.70
N ALA A 299 11.04 13.32 -10.84
CA ALA A 299 12.05 14.29 -11.25
C ALA A 299 13.15 13.63 -12.11
N LEU A 300 13.54 12.40 -11.79
CA LEU A 300 14.48 11.61 -12.60
C LEU A 300 13.87 11.20 -13.94
N PHE A 301 12.56 11.05 -14.01
CA PHE A 301 11.84 10.69 -15.24
C PHE A 301 11.38 11.91 -16.07
N GLY A 302 11.68 13.13 -15.61
CA GLY A 302 11.30 14.35 -16.35
C GLY A 302 9.81 14.73 -16.22
N ALA A 303 9.05 14.07 -15.34
CA ALA A 303 7.65 14.42 -15.02
C ALA A 303 7.54 15.49 -13.93
N ALA A 304 8.63 15.75 -13.19
CA ALA A 304 8.74 16.82 -12.21
C ALA A 304 10.13 17.48 -12.33
N ARG A 305 10.38 18.55 -11.56
CA ARG A 305 11.69 19.20 -11.51
C ARG A 305 12.25 19.17 -10.09
N LEU A 306 13.57 18.99 -9.98
CA LEU A 306 14.30 19.27 -8.74
C LEU A 306 14.29 20.78 -8.48
N ALA A 307 14.18 21.15 -7.22
CA ALA A 307 14.29 22.56 -6.80
C ALA A 307 15.75 23.08 -6.81
N GLY A 308 16.74 22.17 -6.86
CA GLY A 308 18.15 22.51 -6.93
C GLY A 308 19.03 21.28 -7.07
N GLY A 309 20.32 21.52 -7.27
CA GLY A 309 21.32 20.47 -7.49
C GLY A 309 21.51 20.12 -8.96
N THR A 310 22.38 19.14 -9.20
CA THR A 310 22.73 18.66 -10.55
C THR A 310 22.52 17.16 -10.64
N MET A 311 22.19 16.67 -11.84
CA MET A 311 22.06 15.26 -12.14
C MET A 311 23.01 14.86 -13.26
N ARG A 312 23.58 13.66 -13.18
CA ARG A 312 24.35 13.03 -14.25
C ARG A 312 23.82 11.61 -14.46
N LEU A 313 23.74 11.19 -15.71
CA LEU A 313 23.38 9.83 -16.11
C LEU A 313 24.51 9.26 -16.98
N ALA A 314 25.08 8.14 -16.57
CA ALA A 314 26.25 7.54 -17.20
C ALA A 314 27.36 8.56 -17.49
N GLY A 315 27.71 9.39 -16.50
CA GLY A 315 28.74 10.42 -16.56
C GLY A 315 28.38 11.68 -17.35
N ARG A 316 27.21 11.74 -18.01
CA ARG A 316 26.77 12.91 -18.82
C ARG A 316 25.79 13.77 -18.02
N PRO A 317 25.83 15.13 -18.20
CA PRO A 317 24.80 15.98 -17.61
C PRO A 317 23.40 15.50 -18.03
N TYR A 318 22.49 15.38 -17.04
CA TYR A 318 21.14 14.86 -17.25
C TYR A 318 20.11 15.79 -16.61
N ARG A 319 19.19 16.32 -17.40
CA ARG A 319 18.12 17.21 -16.93
C ARG A 319 16.90 17.07 -17.86
N PRO A 320 16.17 15.97 -17.80
CA PRO A 320 15.07 15.74 -18.73
C PRO A 320 13.95 16.77 -18.49
N ALA A 321 13.43 17.34 -19.56
CA ALA A 321 12.29 18.26 -19.53
C ALA A 321 10.95 17.52 -19.71
N SER A 322 11.01 16.24 -20.10
CA SER A 322 9.84 15.38 -20.34
C SER A 322 10.17 13.90 -20.14
N PRO A 323 9.14 13.05 -19.89
CA PRO A 323 9.30 11.60 -19.89
C PRO A 323 9.89 11.03 -21.18
N ARG A 324 9.59 11.64 -22.33
CA ARG A 324 10.14 11.22 -23.61
C ARG A 324 11.67 11.37 -23.65
N GLU A 325 12.20 12.51 -23.23
CA GLU A 325 13.65 12.72 -23.15
C GLU A 325 14.31 11.73 -22.19
N ALA A 326 13.66 11.39 -21.08
CA ALA A 326 14.14 10.39 -20.14
C ALA A 326 14.20 9.00 -20.78
N ILE A 327 13.14 8.59 -21.50
CA ILE A 327 13.09 7.31 -22.22
C ILE A 327 14.18 7.26 -23.31
N ASP A 328 14.36 8.33 -24.07
CA ASP A 328 15.39 8.43 -25.10
C ASP A 328 16.81 8.36 -24.50
N ALA A 329 17.00 8.82 -23.28
CA ALA A 329 18.24 8.68 -22.51
C ALA A 329 18.43 7.29 -21.85
N GLY A 330 17.47 6.39 -21.99
CA GLY A 330 17.51 5.03 -21.42
C GLY A 330 16.99 4.93 -19.98
N VAL A 331 16.21 5.91 -19.52
CA VAL A 331 15.53 5.86 -18.22
C VAL A 331 14.11 5.36 -18.40
N ALA A 332 13.74 4.33 -17.65
CA ALA A 332 12.43 3.72 -17.64
C ALA A 332 11.74 3.94 -16.29
N MET A 333 10.42 4.08 -16.26
CA MET A 333 9.67 4.25 -15.01
C MET A 333 8.36 3.45 -15.01
N ALA A 334 8.11 2.72 -13.92
CA ALA A 334 6.80 2.21 -13.56
C ALA A 334 6.29 2.98 -12.34
N GLY A 335 5.17 3.68 -12.48
CA GLY A 335 4.58 4.49 -11.40
C GLY A 335 3.72 3.67 -10.45
N GLU A 336 3.41 4.22 -9.28
CA GLU A 336 2.65 3.61 -8.20
C GLU A 336 1.31 3.04 -8.67
N ASP A 337 0.48 3.85 -9.32
CA ASP A 337 -0.79 3.41 -9.89
C ASP A 337 -0.58 2.95 -11.35
N ARG A 338 -0.39 1.63 -11.53
CA ARG A 338 -0.20 1.05 -12.87
C ARG A 338 -1.39 1.25 -13.80
N HIS A 339 -2.62 1.33 -13.26
CA HIS A 339 -3.82 1.51 -14.07
C HIS A 339 -3.88 2.90 -14.68
N ARG A 340 -3.39 3.93 -14.00
CA ARG A 340 -3.35 5.32 -14.45
C ARG A 340 -2.08 5.68 -15.21
N SER A 341 -0.94 5.07 -14.83
CA SER A 341 0.37 5.46 -15.35
C SER A 341 0.92 4.54 -16.44
N SER A 342 0.47 3.27 -16.47
CA SER A 342 1.15 2.24 -17.24
C SER A 342 0.26 1.42 -18.18
N LEU A 343 -1.03 1.29 -17.91
CA LEU A 343 -1.96 0.50 -18.71
C LEU A 343 -2.89 1.41 -19.50
N MET A 344 -3.26 0.99 -20.72
CA MET A 344 -4.31 1.67 -21.48
C MET A 344 -5.67 1.40 -20.82
N PRO A 345 -6.61 2.37 -20.83
CA PRO A 345 -7.94 2.15 -20.27
C PRO A 345 -8.64 0.93 -20.90
N PRO A 346 -9.51 0.23 -20.13
CA PRO A 346 -10.23 -0.93 -20.64
C PRO A 346 -11.14 -0.53 -21.83
N GLY A 347 -11.18 -1.39 -22.84
CA GLY A 347 -11.94 -1.15 -24.08
C GLY A 347 -11.26 -0.21 -25.08
N TRP A 348 -10.09 0.33 -24.79
CA TRP A 348 -9.35 1.18 -25.72
C TRP A 348 -8.43 0.36 -26.62
N PRO A 349 -8.20 0.79 -27.88
CA PRO A 349 -7.18 0.19 -28.74
C PRO A 349 -5.81 0.20 -28.04
N GLY A 350 -5.11 -0.94 -28.04
CA GLY A 350 -3.81 -1.05 -27.39
C GLY A 350 -3.84 -1.58 -25.96
N GLU A 351 -4.96 -2.06 -25.44
CA GLU A 351 -5.05 -2.71 -24.11
C GLU A 351 -4.44 -4.13 -24.07
N SER A 352 -3.99 -4.67 -25.20
CA SER A 352 -3.37 -6.00 -25.23
C SER A 352 -1.98 -6.00 -24.59
N ILE A 353 -1.54 -7.18 -24.15
CA ILE A 353 -0.16 -7.36 -23.61
C ILE A 353 0.87 -6.90 -24.65
N ALA A 354 0.71 -7.29 -25.92
CA ALA A 354 1.65 -6.94 -27.00
C ALA A 354 1.73 -5.42 -27.18
N ALA A 355 0.60 -4.73 -27.30
CA ALA A 355 0.56 -3.28 -27.44
C ALA A 355 1.08 -2.56 -26.19
N THR A 356 0.75 -3.07 -24.98
CA THR A 356 1.27 -2.52 -23.72
C THR A 356 2.79 -2.57 -23.68
N ILE A 357 3.42 -3.64 -24.12
CA ILE A 357 4.89 -3.80 -24.15
C ILE A 357 5.50 -2.89 -25.23
N SER A 358 4.90 -2.79 -26.41
CA SER A 358 5.46 -2.06 -27.54
C SER A 358 5.33 -0.53 -27.44
N LEU A 359 4.33 -0.04 -26.71
CA LEU A 359 3.92 1.36 -26.69
C LEU A 359 5.07 2.39 -26.53
N PRO A 360 5.98 2.31 -25.56
CA PRO A 360 7.06 3.29 -25.41
C PRO A 360 8.16 3.14 -26.48
N HIS A 361 8.17 2.05 -27.23
CA HIS A 361 9.21 1.70 -28.19
C HIS A 361 8.77 1.85 -29.65
N LEU A 362 7.52 2.27 -29.91
CA LEU A 362 6.94 2.32 -31.26
C LEU A 362 7.79 3.11 -32.24
N ALA A 363 8.25 4.30 -31.86
CA ALA A 363 9.07 5.12 -32.74
C ALA A 363 10.41 4.45 -33.12
N ARG A 364 11.01 3.69 -32.20
CA ARG A 364 12.26 2.98 -32.39
C ARG A 364 12.07 1.68 -33.18
N TRP A 365 11.00 0.94 -32.89
CA TRP A 365 10.73 -0.35 -33.53
C TRP A 365 10.15 -0.21 -34.94
N TYR A 366 9.45 0.89 -35.18
CA TYR A 366 8.75 1.16 -36.43
C TYR A 366 9.06 2.58 -36.95
N PRO A 367 10.31 2.83 -37.40
CA PRO A 367 10.72 4.16 -37.84
C PRO A 367 9.94 4.62 -39.09
N SER A 368 9.35 3.68 -39.85
CA SER A 368 8.46 3.98 -40.97
C SER A 368 7.03 4.37 -40.55
N GLY A 369 6.69 4.28 -39.25
CA GLY A 369 5.34 4.49 -38.72
C GLY A 369 4.37 3.32 -38.95
N LEU A 370 4.76 2.28 -39.69
CA LEU A 370 3.93 1.09 -39.96
C LEU A 370 4.16 0.03 -38.88
N VAL A 371 3.20 -0.11 -37.98
CA VAL A 371 3.21 -1.13 -36.93
C VAL A 371 2.84 -2.48 -37.55
N THR A 372 3.68 -3.50 -37.33
CA THR A 372 3.43 -4.87 -37.79
C THR A 372 3.13 -5.76 -36.60
N ALA A 373 1.94 -6.36 -36.60
CA ALA A 373 1.47 -7.23 -35.51
C ALA A 373 2.43 -8.41 -35.22
N GLY A 374 3.12 -8.93 -36.23
CA GLY A 374 4.04 -10.06 -36.07
C GLY A 374 5.24 -9.74 -35.14
N LYS A 375 5.83 -8.56 -35.26
CA LYS A 375 6.97 -8.14 -34.37
C LYS A 375 6.53 -7.92 -32.95
N GLU A 376 5.38 -7.26 -32.74
CA GLU A 376 4.81 -7.06 -31.40
C GLU A 376 4.49 -8.40 -30.73
N THR A 377 3.81 -9.27 -31.45
CA THR A 377 3.43 -10.62 -30.98
C THR A 377 4.67 -11.44 -30.60
N ALA A 378 5.70 -11.47 -31.42
CA ALA A 378 6.92 -12.24 -31.14
C ALA A 378 7.63 -11.75 -29.85
N ARG A 379 7.77 -10.43 -29.68
CA ARG A 379 8.39 -9.83 -28.49
C ARG A 379 7.58 -10.06 -27.23
N ALA A 380 6.26 -9.91 -27.31
CA ALA A 380 5.36 -10.16 -26.21
C ALA A 380 5.36 -11.64 -25.80
N THR A 381 5.39 -12.57 -26.78
CA THR A 381 5.50 -14.00 -26.51
C THR A 381 6.80 -14.34 -25.77
N ALA A 382 7.92 -13.78 -26.19
CA ALA A 382 9.20 -13.95 -25.52
C ALA A 382 9.18 -13.39 -24.08
N ALA A 383 8.57 -12.23 -23.86
CA ALA A 383 8.42 -11.62 -22.56
C ALA A 383 7.50 -12.42 -21.63
N ILE A 384 6.37 -12.94 -22.16
CA ILE A 384 5.44 -13.80 -21.42
C ILE A 384 6.17 -15.05 -20.91
N ALA A 385 6.95 -15.70 -21.78
CA ALA A 385 7.72 -16.89 -21.39
C ALA A 385 8.81 -16.57 -20.36
N ARG A 386 9.58 -15.49 -20.57
CA ARG A 386 10.70 -15.11 -19.70
C ARG A 386 10.26 -14.74 -18.28
N LEU A 387 9.17 -13.97 -18.13
CA LEU A 387 8.68 -13.48 -16.84
C LEU A 387 7.60 -14.39 -16.25
N GLY A 388 7.26 -15.49 -16.91
CA GLY A 388 6.22 -16.41 -16.43
C GLY A 388 4.87 -15.71 -16.27
N ILE A 389 4.47 -14.86 -17.25
CA ILE A 389 3.19 -14.17 -17.25
C ILE A 389 2.08 -15.18 -17.56
N ARG A 390 1.12 -15.35 -16.67
CA ARG A 390 -0.01 -16.24 -16.87
C ARG A 390 -1.09 -15.49 -17.66
N ALA A 391 -1.15 -15.73 -18.96
CA ALA A 391 -2.08 -15.09 -19.90
C ALA A 391 -2.50 -16.04 -21.03
N GLY A 392 -3.62 -15.76 -21.66
CA GLY A 392 -4.11 -16.50 -22.83
C GLY A 392 -3.33 -16.20 -24.13
N GLY A 393 -2.25 -15.45 -24.07
CA GLY A 393 -1.38 -15.09 -25.19
C GLY A 393 -1.16 -13.57 -25.31
N PRO A 394 -0.32 -13.14 -26.28
CA PRO A 394 0.08 -11.74 -26.42
C PRO A 394 -1.07 -10.79 -26.83
N ALA A 395 -2.12 -11.30 -27.44
CA ALA A 395 -3.32 -10.54 -27.80
C ALA A 395 -4.33 -10.36 -26.63
N ALA A 396 -4.12 -11.07 -25.51
CA ALA A 396 -5.01 -10.96 -24.36
C ALA A 396 -5.00 -9.54 -23.78
N SER A 397 -6.17 -9.05 -23.34
CA SER A 397 -6.29 -7.78 -22.64
C SER A 397 -5.56 -7.86 -21.29
N VAL A 398 -4.78 -6.84 -20.94
CA VAL A 398 -4.11 -6.72 -19.64
C VAL A 398 -5.09 -6.67 -18.47
N TRP A 399 -6.34 -6.28 -18.72
CA TRP A 399 -7.39 -6.18 -17.71
C TRP A 399 -7.95 -7.54 -17.28
N THR A 400 -7.70 -8.59 -18.05
CA THR A 400 -8.08 -9.98 -17.68
C THR A 400 -7.05 -10.63 -16.75
N LEU A 401 -5.92 -9.97 -16.50
CA LEU A 401 -4.83 -10.50 -15.72
C LEU A 401 -4.97 -10.17 -14.23
N SER A 402 -4.43 -11.05 -13.38
CA SER A 402 -4.23 -10.70 -11.96
C SER A 402 -3.23 -9.55 -11.80
N GLY A 403 -3.31 -8.82 -10.67
CA GLY A 403 -2.42 -7.68 -10.37
C GLY A 403 -0.93 -8.01 -10.53
N GLY A 404 -0.48 -9.19 -10.08
CA GLY A 404 0.89 -9.64 -10.26
C GLY A 404 1.28 -9.86 -11.72
N ASN A 405 0.39 -10.42 -12.56
CA ASN A 405 0.66 -10.56 -13.97
C ASN A 405 0.62 -9.23 -14.72
N GLN A 406 -0.25 -8.29 -14.33
CA GLN A 406 -0.22 -6.92 -14.85
C GLN A 406 1.12 -6.25 -14.56
N GLN A 407 1.63 -6.38 -13.33
CA GLN A 407 2.92 -5.80 -12.94
C GLN A 407 4.09 -6.41 -13.74
N LYS A 408 4.06 -7.72 -13.98
CA LYS A 408 5.02 -8.39 -14.86
C LYS A 408 4.97 -7.85 -16.30
N VAL A 409 3.78 -7.52 -16.82
CA VAL A 409 3.62 -6.88 -18.15
C VAL A 409 4.25 -5.48 -18.16
N VAL A 410 4.03 -4.70 -17.10
CA VAL A 410 4.65 -3.36 -16.97
C VAL A 410 6.18 -3.46 -16.88
N LEU A 411 6.72 -4.44 -16.15
CA LEU A 411 8.17 -4.69 -16.13
C LEU A 411 8.67 -5.15 -17.51
N ALA A 412 7.97 -6.07 -18.16
CA ALA A 412 8.30 -6.56 -19.51
C ALA A 412 8.41 -5.43 -20.55
N ARG A 413 7.55 -4.41 -20.46
CA ARG A 413 7.60 -3.21 -21.30
C ARG A 413 8.98 -2.56 -21.24
N TRP A 414 9.52 -2.41 -20.04
CA TRP A 414 10.78 -1.73 -19.81
C TRP A 414 12.02 -2.62 -19.98
N GLU A 415 11.81 -3.94 -19.99
CA GLU A 415 12.86 -4.91 -20.31
C GLU A 415 12.95 -5.24 -21.82
N ALA A 416 12.00 -4.75 -22.62
CA ALA A 416 11.95 -5.01 -24.05
C ALA A 416 13.12 -4.39 -24.82
N GLU A 417 13.76 -3.38 -24.25
CA GLU A 417 14.96 -2.71 -24.78
C GLU A 417 16.02 -2.52 -23.67
N PRO A 418 17.30 -2.50 -24.05
CA PRO A 418 18.36 -2.14 -23.12
C PRO A 418 18.12 -0.73 -22.54
N GLY A 419 18.26 -0.59 -21.23
CA GLY A 419 18.12 0.69 -20.53
C GLY A 419 19.29 0.93 -19.57
N THR A 420 19.44 2.18 -19.17
CA THR A 420 20.49 2.63 -18.26
C THR A 420 20.00 2.61 -16.81
N LEU A 421 18.78 3.11 -16.57
CA LEU A 421 18.18 3.25 -15.23
C LEU A 421 16.71 2.81 -15.25
N LEU A 422 16.30 1.99 -14.28
CA LEU A 422 14.93 1.59 -14.04
C LEU A 422 14.43 2.21 -12.74
N LEU A 423 13.32 2.94 -12.82
CA LEU A 423 12.63 3.58 -11.70
C LEU A 423 11.33 2.82 -11.42
N LEU A 424 11.16 2.32 -10.21
CA LEU A 424 9.98 1.56 -9.79
C LEU A 424 9.35 2.22 -8.57
N ASP A 425 8.11 2.65 -8.69
CA ASP A 425 7.35 3.28 -7.60
C ASP A 425 6.29 2.30 -7.10
N GLU A 426 6.42 1.85 -5.84
CA GLU A 426 5.58 0.87 -5.17
C GLU A 426 5.33 -0.41 -6.03
N PRO A 427 6.40 -1.06 -6.57
CA PRO A 427 6.23 -2.11 -7.58
C PRO A 427 5.53 -3.38 -7.08
N PHE A 428 5.44 -3.57 -5.76
CA PHE A 428 4.87 -4.78 -5.16
C PHE A 428 3.45 -4.57 -4.64
N GLN A 429 2.88 -3.38 -4.81
CA GLN A 429 1.55 -3.06 -4.32
C GLN A 429 0.46 -3.90 -5.00
N GLY A 430 -0.37 -4.56 -4.18
CA GLY A 430 -1.52 -5.33 -4.64
C GLY A 430 -1.17 -6.61 -5.42
N ILE A 431 -0.01 -7.22 -5.14
CA ILE A 431 0.39 -8.50 -5.73
C ILE A 431 0.57 -9.57 -4.65
N ASP A 432 0.35 -10.83 -5.02
CA ASP A 432 0.55 -11.96 -4.11
C ASP A 432 2.03 -12.30 -3.89
N VAL A 433 2.31 -13.06 -2.82
CA VAL A 433 3.68 -13.43 -2.42
C VAL A 433 4.46 -14.17 -3.51
N GLY A 434 3.77 -15.01 -4.31
CA GLY A 434 4.39 -15.74 -5.41
C GLY A 434 4.82 -14.80 -6.53
N ALA A 435 3.91 -13.92 -6.97
CA ALA A 435 4.19 -12.91 -7.99
C ALA A 435 5.29 -11.93 -7.55
N ARG A 436 5.33 -11.57 -6.25
CA ARG A 436 6.38 -10.73 -5.66
C ARG A 436 7.75 -11.37 -5.80
N ARG A 437 7.89 -12.65 -5.45
CA ARG A 437 9.17 -13.38 -5.60
C ARG A 437 9.66 -13.43 -7.03
N ASP A 438 8.75 -13.70 -7.98
CA ASP A 438 9.09 -13.71 -9.40
C ASP A 438 9.56 -12.34 -9.88
N LEU A 439 8.90 -11.27 -9.42
CA LEU A 439 9.23 -9.88 -9.75
C LEU A 439 10.60 -9.48 -9.19
N ILE A 440 10.88 -9.82 -7.94
CA ILE A 440 12.19 -9.60 -7.30
C ILE A 440 13.29 -10.33 -8.08
N ALA A 441 13.07 -11.58 -8.45
CA ALA A 441 14.03 -12.35 -9.24
C ALA A 441 14.28 -11.69 -10.61
N ALA A 442 13.24 -11.21 -11.28
CA ALA A 442 13.36 -10.50 -12.55
C ALA A 442 14.15 -9.19 -12.40
N ILE A 443 13.83 -8.35 -11.41
CA ILE A 443 14.56 -7.08 -11.13
C ILE A 443 16.03 -7.39 -10.86
N ARG A 444 16.32 -8.36 -10.01
CA ARG A 444 17.71 -8.73 -9.65
C ARG A 444 18.48 -9.39 -10.78
N SER A 445 17.82 -9.94 -11.79
CA SER A 445 18.50 -10.50 -12.97
C SER A 445 19.14 -9.44 -13.88
N GLN A 446 18.81 -8.14 -13.72
CA GLN A 446 19.24 -7.03 -14.57
C GLN A 446 20.64 -6.51 -14.19
N ALA A 447 21.68 -7.25 -14.55
CA ALA A 447 23.08 -6.90 -14.18
C ALA A 447 23.61 -5.65 -14.90
N ALA A 448 23.07 -5.28 -16.06
CA ALA A 448 23.57 -4.16 -16.88
C ALA A 448 22.89 -2.83 -16.58
N ARG A 449 21.80 -2.81 -15.78
CA ARG A 449 20.96 -1.65 -15.52
C ARG A 449 21.00 -1.32 -14.03
N ALA A 450 21.08 -0.04 -13.69
CA ALA A 450 20.81 0.43 -12.33
C ALA A 450 19.31 0.43 -12.06
N THR A 451 18.89 0.11 -10.86
CA THR A 451 17.47 0.14 -10.47
C THR A 451 17.28 0.95 -9.20
N LEU A 452 16.33 1.87 -9.21
CA LEU A 452 15.93 2.66 -8.05
C LEU A 452 14.46 2.36 -7.74
N ILE A 453 14.20 1.85 -6.56
CA ILE A 453 12.87 1.45 -6.10
C ILE A 453 12.41 2.39 -4.99
N ALA A 454 11.22 2.93 -5.11
CA ALA A 454 10.53 3.58 -4.01
C ALA A 454 9.49 2.60 -3.45
N THR A 455 9.54 2.32 -2.16
CA THR A 455 8.53 1.52 -1.48
C THR A 455 8.27 2.08 -0.09
N SER A 456 7.02 1.95 0.36
CA SER A 456 6.61 2.28 1.72
C SER A 456 6.76 1.10 2.68
N ASP A 457 7.01 -0.10 2.16
CA ASP A 457 7.24 -1.31 2.93
C ASP A 457 8.74 -1.59 3.08
N PRO A 458 9.31 -1.46 4.30
CA PRO A 458 10.74 -1.72 4.54
C PRO A 458 11.16 -3.17 4.28
N GLU A 459 10.27 -4.16 4.47
CA GLU A 459 10.58 -5.57 4.16
C GLU A 459 10.79 -5.76 2.67
N GLU A 460 9.95 -5.13 1.84
CA GLU A 460 10.12 -5.14 0.39
C GLU A 460 11.45 -4.52 -0.02
N ALA A 461 11.79 -3.37 0.59
CA ALA A 461 13.05 -2.70 0.34
C ALA A 461 14.25 -3.62 0.60
N ILE A 462 14.26 -4.32 1.74
CA ILE A 462 15.35 -5.20 2.15
C ILE A 462 15.41 -6.47 1.31
N GLU A 463 14.26 -7.02 0.92
CA GLU A 463 14.20 -8.26 0.15
C GLU A 463 14.77 -8.07 -1.27
N VAL A 464 14.57 -6.89 -1.86
CA VAL A 464 14.92 -6.63 -3.26
C VAL A 464 16.25 -5.92 -3.45
N ALA A 465 16.65 -5.02 -2.54
CA ALA A 465 17.73 -4.07 -2.74
C ALA A 465 19.10 -4.57 -2.24
N ASP A 466 20.14 -4.07 -2.89
CA ASP A 466 21.52 -4.20 -2.44
C ASP A 466 21.86 -3.14 -1.38
N ARG A 467 21.13 -1.98 -1.42
CA ARG A 467 21.24 -0.88 -0.46
C ARG A 467 19.88 -0.23 -0.24
N VAL A 468 19.56 0.06 1.02
CA VAL A 468 18.32 0.72 1.43
C VAL A 468 18.65 2.11 1.98
N LEU A 469 17.93 3.11 1.52
CA LEU A 469 18.01 4.50 1.95
C LEU A 469 16.67 4.92 2.55
N VAL A 470 16.70 5.82 3.51
CA VAL A 470 15.49 6.41 4.10
C VAL A 470 15.32 7.84 3.60
N LEU A 471 14.15 8.14 3.04
CA LEU A 471 13.77 9.50 2.67
C LEU A 471 12.88 10.09 3.75
N GLU A 472 13.38 11.12 4.41
CA GLU A 472 12.71 11.83 5.50
C GLU A 472 12.60 13.31 5.20
N GLN A 473 11.41 13.89 5.32
CA GLN A 473 11.19 15.32 5.10
C GLN A 473 11.81 15.85 3.79
N HIS A 474 11.76 15.05 2.71
CA HIS A 474 12.34 15.35 1.40
C HIS A 474 13.88 15.34 1.34
N THR A 475 14.53 14.68 2.28
CA THR A 475 15.99 14.53 2.33
C THR A 475 16.37 13.07 2.50
N LEU A 476 17.33 12.56 1.73
CA LEU A 476 17.85 11.20 1.90
C LEU A 476 18.80 11.14 3.09
N ARG A 477 18.63 10.08 3.89
CA ARG A 477 19.59 9.65 4.91
C ARG A 477 20.11 8.28 4.53
N ASP A 478 21.41 8.11 4.57
CA ASP A 478 22.05 6.81 4.43
C ASP A 478 22.07 6.14 5.80
N THR A 479 21.42 5.01 5.95
CA THR A 479 21.40 4.24 7.20
C THR A 479 22.79 3.72 7.58
N HIS A 480 23.76 3.71 6.65
CA HIS A 480 25.12 3.23 6.90
C HIS A 480 26.13 4.30 7.36
N ALA A 481 25.83 5.59 7.20
CA ALA A 481 26.76 6.65 7.58
C ALA A 481 26.86 6.86 9.11
N GLN A 482 25.92 6.36 9.89
CA GLN A 482 25.92 6.50 11.35
C GLN A 482 26.73 5.41 12.09
N GLU A 483 26.94 4.24 11.50
CA GLU A 483 27.76 3.18 12.13
C GLU A 483 29.28 3.37 12.00
N GLN A 484 29.73 4.24 11.07
CA GLN A 484 31.17 4.54 10.93
C GLN A 484 31.62 5.77 11.74
N ALA A 485 30.70 6.48 12.37
CA ALA A 485 30.97 7.70 13.17
C ALA A 485 30.76 7.49 14.70
N ALA A 486 30.38 6.30 15.15
CA ALA A 486 30.28 5.87 16.53
C ALA A 486 31.34 4.80 16.84
#